data_6ee9551661ffc89927a9e980d3e78673
#
_entry.id   6ee9551661ffc89927a9e980d3e78673
#
_cell.length_a   1.000
_cell.length_b   1.000
_cell.length_c   1.000
_cell.angle_alpha   90.00
_cell.angle_beta   90.00
_cell.angle_gamma   90.00
#
_symmetry.space_group_name_H-M   'P 1'
#
loop_
_entity.id
_entity.type
_entity.pdbx_description
1 polymer ?
#
loop_
_entity_poly.entity_id
_entity_poly.type
_entity_poly.pdbx_seq_one_letter_code
_entity_poly.pdbx_strand_id
1 'polypeptide(L)'
;MKKDMGAWMKETIGHHKKKAMPILSFPGARIIGATVEELVKDGHLQAQCMAEISKKYDMGIAVSLMDLSVEAEAFGSPVHYSEDEVPTVTGAIVHDEDEADALKIPNVGDGRTGECIKGIREACGLITDRPV
;
A
#
# COMPACT_ATOMS: atom_id res chain seq x y z
N MET A 1 -5.63 -17.79 5.87
CA MET A 1 -5.34 -18.27 7.27
C MET A 1 -4.39 -17.26 7.90
N LYS A 2 -4.67 -16.80 9.12
CA LYS A 2 -3.80 -15.82 9.81
C LYS A 2 -2.45 -16.48 10.15
N LYS A 3 -1.35 -15.91 9.66
CA LYS A 3 0.00 -16.42 9.90
C LYS A 3 0.51 -16.00 11.28
N ASP A 4 1.20 -16.90 11.98
CA ASP A 4 1.92 -16.55 13.21
C ASP A 4 3.20 -15.80 12.84
N MET A 5 3.17 -14.49 12.97
CA MET A 5 4.29 -13.63 12.61
C MET A 5 5.50 -13.82 13.52
N GLY A 6 5.30 -14.21 14.78
CA GLY A 6 6.40 -14.51 15.71
C GLY A 6 7.17 -15.77 15.29
N ALA A 7 6.45 -16.82 14.92
CA ALA A 7 7.04 -18.04 14.39
C ALA A 7 7.75 -17.79 13.05
N TRP A 8 7.10 -17.07 12.13
CA TRP A 8 7.69 -16.70 10.84
C TRP A 8 8.97 -15.88 10.98
N MET A 9 9.01 -14.91 11.91
CA MET A 9 10.22 -14.11 12.16
C MET A 9 11.38 -14.98 12.66
N LYS A 10 11.12 -15.89 13.63
CA LYS A 10 12.14 -16.80 14.16
C LYS A 10 12.71 -17.70 13.06
N GLU A 11 11.83 -18.26 12.23
CA GLU A 11 12.22 -19.08 11.09
C GLU A 11 13.08 -18.25 10.10
N THR A 12 12.64 -17.06 9.73
CA THR A 12 13.35 -16.17 8.80
C THR A 12 14.73 -15.78 9.32
N ILE A 13 14.87 -15.50 10.62
CA ILE A 13 16.15 -15.20 11.26
C ILE A 13 17.07 -16.41 11.23
N GLY A 14 16.55 -17.62 11.44
CA GLY A 14 17.30 -18.87 11.44
C GLY A 14 17.77 -19.32 10.06
N HIS A 15 17.14 -18.89 8.98
CA HIS A 15 17.55 -19.28 7.63
C HIS A 15 18.89 -18.67 7.21
N HIS A 16 19.79 -19.52 6.68
CA HIS A 16 21.07 -19.05 6.13
C HIS A 16 20.89 -18.17 4.88
N LYS A 17 19.93 -18.53 4.01
CA LYS A 17 19.61 -17.75 2.80
C LYS A 17 18.44 -16.83 3.08
N LYS A 18 18.68 -15.52 3.09
CA LYS A 18 17.63 -14.51 3.25
C LYS A 18 16.91 -14.25 1.93
N LYS A 19 15.61 -14.00 2.01
CA LYS A 19 14.80 -13.54 0.88
C LYS A 19 14.69 -12.03 0.92
N ALA A 20 14.64 -11.39 -0.24
CA ALA A 20 14.40 -9.96 -0.37
C ALA A 20 12.96 -9.60 0.03
N MET A 21 12.76 -8.37 0.47
CA MET A 21 11.47 -7.74 0.69
C MET A 21 11.42 -6.42 -0.09
N PRO A 22 11.29 -6.48 -1.42
CA PRO A 22 11.28 -5.28 -2.25
C PRO A 22 9.91 -4.59 -2.19
N ILE A 23 9.93 -3.26 -2.28
CA ILE A 23 8.72 -2.44 -2.47
C ILE A 23 8.54 -2.28 -3.98
N LEU A 24 7.57 -2.99 -4.56
CA LEU A 24 7.34 -3.04 -6.02
C LEU A 24 5.96 -2.55 -6.42
N SER A 25 5.26 -1.81 -5.55
CA SER A 25 3.86 -1.39 -5.76
C SER A 25 3.65 -0.70 -7.11
N PHE A 26 4.30 0.44 -7.32
CA PHE A 26 4.11 1.22 -8.55
C PHE A 26 4.69 0.54 -9.80
N PRO A 27 5.93 -0.01 -9.78
CA PRO A 27 6.41 -0.81 -10.89
C PRO A 27 5.52 -2.00 -11.23
N GLY A 28 4.79 -2.53 -10.25
CA GLY A 28 3.86 -3.64 -10.41
C GLY A 28 2.62 -3.31 -11.23
N ALA A 29 2.21 -2.03 -11.32
CA ALA A 29 1.08 -1.59 -12.15
C ALA A 29 1.20 -2.07 -13.60
N ARG A 30 2.40 -2.00 -14.17
CA ARG A 30 2.68 -2.49 -15.54
C ARG A 30 2.49 -3.99 -15.70
N ILE A 31 2.62 -4.78 -14.64
CA ILE A 31 2.45 -6.24 -14.68
C ILE A 31 0.98 -6.60 -14.89
N ILE A 32 0.07 -5.80 -14.32
CA ILE A 32 -1.39 -5.99 -14.45
C ILE A 32 -2.02 -5.12 -15.54
N GLY A 33 -1.22 -4.32 -16.24
CA GLY A 33 -1.69 -3.44 -17.32
C GLY A 33 -2.51 -2.25 -16.83
N ALA A 34 -2.33 -1.82 -15.59
CA ALA A 34 -2.98 -0.67 -14.99
C ALA A 34 -2.07 0.56 -14.99
N THR A 35 -2.67 1.75 -14.95
CA THR A 35 -1.96 3.00 -14.66
C THR A 35 -1.70 3.12 -13.16
N VAL A 36 -0.81 4.05 -12.78
CA VAL A 36 -0.57 4.36 -11.36
C VAL A 36 -1.83 4.96 -10.73
N GLU A 37 -2.50 5.86 -11.45
CA GLU A 37 -3.75 6.48 -10.96
C GLU A 37 -4.85 5.45 -10.68
N GLU A 38 -5.07 4.49 -11.59
CA GLU A 38 -6.03 3.40 -11.38
C GLU A 38 -5.63 2.54 -10.17
N LEU A 39 -4.35 2.18 -10.07
CA LEU A 39 -3.85 1.36 -8.96
C LEU A 39 -4.07 2.00 -7.59
N VAL A 40 -3.80 3.32 -7.45
CA VAL A 40 -3.92 3.99 -6.15
C VAL A 40 -5.36 4.24 -5.73
N LYS A 41 -6.30 4.21 -6.69
CA LYS A 41 -7.73 4.47 -6.46
C LYS A 41 -8.58 3.20 -6.28
N ASP A 42 -8.02 2.01 -6.55
CA ASP A 42 -8.77 0.76 -6.48
C ASP A 42 -8.04 -0.32 -5.68
N GLY A 43 -8.59 -0.67 -4.51
CA GLY A 43 -8.04 -1.71 -3.64
C GLY A 43 -8.04 -3.11 -4.29
N HIS A 44 -8.96 -3.40 -5.22
CA HIS A 44 -8.95 -4.66 -5.94
C HIS A 44 -7.73 -4.76 -6.88
N LEU A 45 -7.42 -3.70 -7.62
CA LEU A 45 -6.21 -3.61 -8.44
C LEU A 45 -4.95 -3.71 -7.59
N GLN A 46 -4.93 -3.08 -6.40
CA GLN A 46 -3.82 -3.20 -5.45
C GLN A 46 -3.60 -4.66 -5.05
N ALA A 47 -4.67 -5.39 -4.70
CA ALA A 47 -4.58 -6.79 -4.33
C ALA A 47 -4.09 -7.68 -5.49
N GLN A 48 -4.61 -7.46 -6.70
CA GLN A 48 -4.15 -8.16 -7.91
C GLN A 48 -2.67 -7.89 -8.18
N CYS A 49 -2.26 -6.64 -8.11
CA CYS A 49 -0.86 -6.23 -8.30
C CYS A 49 0.07 -6.96 -7.32
N MET A 50 -0.26 -6.97 -6.03
CA MET A 50 0.50 -7.69 -5.01
C MET A 50 0.57 -9.19 -5.30
N ALA A 51 -0.54 -9.81 -5.73
CA ALA A 51 -0.60 -11.22 -6.06
C ALA A 51 0.28 -11.56 -7.27
N GLU A 52 0.22 -10.77 -8.35
CA GLU A 52 1.03 -11.01 -9.55
C GLU A 52 2.53 -10.79 -9.30
N ILE A 53 2.89 -9.76 -8.52
CA ILE A 53 4.28 -9.56 -8.05
C ILE A 53 4.75 -10.78 -7.26
N SER A 54 3.92 -11.29 -6.34
CA SER A 54 4.25 -12.44 -5.50
C SER A 54 4.44 -13.74 -6.29
N LYS A 55 3.72 -13.92 -7.41
CA LYS A 55 3.93 -15.04 -8.34
C LYS A 55 5.20 -14.90 -9.15
N LYS A 56 5.53 -13.68 -9.55
CA LYS A 56 6.67 -13.39 -10.44
C LYS A 56 8.02 -13.40 -9.74
N TYR A 57 8.07 -13.03 -8.45
CA TYR A 57 9.32 -12.85 -7.72
C TYR A 57 9.35 -13.67 -6.42
N ASP A 58 10.50 -14.31 -6.15
CA ASP A 58 10.73 -15.07 -4.92
C ASP A 58 11.06 -14.12 -3.75
N MET A 59 10.02 -13.53 -3.18
CA MET A 59 10.11 -12.60 -2.05
C MET A 59 9.78 -13.27 -0.73
N GLY A 60 10.33 -12.78 0.37
CA GLY A 60 10.02 -13.27 1.73
C GLY A 60 8.65 -12.82 2.24
N ILE A 61 8.14 -11.69 1.77
CA ILE A 61 6.88 -11.06 2.19
C ILE A 61 6.28 -10.29 1.01
N ALA A 62 4.98 -10.20 0.94
CA ALA A 62 4.29 -9.30 0.02
C ALA A 62 4.06 -7.95 0.72
N VAL A 63 4.44 -6.86 0.06
CA VAL A 63 4.33 -5.50 0.62
C VAL A 63 3.18 -4.77 -0.06
N SER A 64 2.34 -4.11 0.73
CA SER A 64 1.24 -3.28 0.24
C SER A 64 1.74 -2.04 -0.50
N LEU A 65 0.80 -1.33 -1.13
CA LEU A 65 1.08 -0.06 -1.77
C LEU A 65 1.67 0.94 -0.76
N MET A 66 2.79 1.57 -1.11
CA MET A 66 3.38 2.66 -0.34
C MET A 66 3.10 3.98 -1.06
N ASP A 67 2.03 4.65 -0.68
CA ASP A 67 1.62 5.95 -1.19
C ASP A 67 1.55 6.94 -0.02
N LEU A 68 2.49 7.88 0.02
CA LEU A 68 2.63 8.85 1.11
C LEU A 68 1.58 9.97 1.09
N SER A 69 0.75 10.03 0.05
CA SER A 69 -0.31 11.04 -0.09
C SER A 69 -1.67 10.60 0.48
N VAL A 70 -1.84 9.33 0.83
CA VAL A 70 -3.12 8.74 1.22
C VAL A 70 -3.69 9.39 2.48
N GLU A 71 -2.87 9.52 3.52
CA GLU A 71 -3.29 10.12 4.77
C GLU A 71 -3.49 11.63 4.63
N ALA A 72 -2.58 12.31 3.90
CA ALA A 72 -2.71 13.74 3.65
C ALA A 72 -4.02 14.08 2.91
N GLU A 73 -4.39 13.27 1.91
CA GLU A 73 -5.67 13.40 1.20
C GLU A 73 -6.87 13.18 2.12
N ALA A 74 -6.81 12.21 3.03
CA ALA A 74 -7.87 11.99 4.01
C ALA A 74 -8.08 13.17 4.95
N PHE A 75 -7.01 13.93 5.25
CA PHE A 75 -7.09 15.21 5.97
C PHE A 75 -7.57 16.38 5.08
N GLY A 76 -7.74 16.18 3.79
CA GLY A 76 -8.24 17.20 2.85
C GLY A 76 -7.16 17.86 2.00
N SER A 77 -5.91 17.40 2.05
CA SER A 77 -4.86 17.93 1.18
C SER A 77 -5.15 17.62 -0.29
N PRO A 78 -4.97 18.59 -1.21
CA PRO A 78 -5.12 18.34 -2.63
C PRO A 78 -4.00 17.43 -3.14
N VAL A 79 -4.36 16.44 -3.96
CA VAL A 79 -3.42 15.47 -4.54
C VAL A 79 -3.49 15.53 -6.05
N HIS A 80 -2.32 15.64 -6.67
CA HIS A 80 -2.17 15.49 -8.11
C HIS A 80 -1.95 14.01 -8.45
N TYR A 81 -2.71 13.51 -9.42
CA TYR A 81 -2.62 12.15 -9.94
C TYR A 81 -2.05 12.16 -11.36
N SER A 82 -1.34 11.10 -11.70
CA SER A 82 -0.77 10.87 -13.03
C SER A 82 -0.88 9.38 -13.39
N GLU A 83 -0.88 9.09 -14.68
CA GLU A 83 -0.93 7.71 -15.18
C GLU A 83 0.35 6.92 -14.86
N ASP A 84 1.50 7.59 -14.76
CA ASP A 84 2.82 6.97 -14.65
C ASP A 84 3.69 7.47 -13.49
N GLU A 85 3.25 8.50 -12.76
CA GLU A 85 3.96 9.05 -11.62
C GLU A 85 3.19 8.79 -10.30
N VAL A 86 3.93 8.73 -9.19
CA VAL A 86 3.33 8.60 -7.86
C VAL A 86 2.51 9.83 -7.50
N PRO A 87 1.37 9.68 -6.79
CA PRO A 87 0.57 10.80 -6.35
C PRO A 87 1.37 11.79 -5.51
N THR A 88 1.16 13.07 -5.75
CA THR A 88 1.90 14.14 -5.07
C THR A 88 0.94 15.14 -4.42
N VAL A 89 1.15 15.43 -3.15
CA VAL A 89 0.41 16.48 -2.43
C VAL A 89 0.81 17.85 -2.99
N THR A 90 -0.19 18.64 -3.41
CA THR A 90 0.02 19.96 -4.05
C THR A 90 -0.49 21.09 -3.18
N GLY A 91 0.28 21.52 -2.22
CA GLY A 91 -0.06 22.64 -1.35
C GLY A 91 -0.21 22.25 0.11
N ALA A 92 -0.25 23.25 0.96
CA ALA A 92 -0.47 23.12 2.40
C ALA A 92 -1.93 23.40 2.74
N ILE A 93 -2.47 22.68 3.72
CA ILE A 93 -3.80 22.94 4.32
C ILE A 93 -3.69 23.45 5.75
N VAL A 94 -2.48 23.57 6.26
CA VAL A 94 -2.16 24.09 7.59
C VAL A 94 -1.03 25.09 7.46
N HIS A 95 -1.22 26.32 7.99
CA HIS A 95 -0.26 27.41 7.92
C HIS A 95 0.13 27.93 9.32
N ASP A 96 -0.65 27.59 10.35
CA ASP A 96 -0.41 27.98 11.74
C ASP A 96 -0.94 26.94 12.74
N GLU A 97 -0.73 27.20 14.04
CA GLU A 97 -1.14 26.30 15.13
C GLU A 97 -2.66 26.20 15.25
N ASP A 98 -3.40 27.29 15.03
CA ASP A 98 -4.85 27.32 15.14
C ASP A 98 -5.50 26.45 14.05
N GLU A 99 -4.98 26.50 12.82
CA GLU A 99 -5.41 25.64 11.72
C GLU A 99 -5.05 24.19 11.98
N ALA A 100 -3.89 23.91 12.59
CA ALA A 100 -3.52 22.56 12.98
C ALA A 100 -4.48 21.96 14.02
N ASP A 101 -4.81 22.74 15.04
CA ASP A 101 -5.74 22.33 16.11
C ASP A 101 -7.18 22.17 15.60
N ALA A 102 -7.55 22.90 14.55
CA ALA A 102 -8.86 22.81 13.91
C ALA A 102 -8.99 21.62 12.93
N LEU A 103 -7.90 20.93 12.61
CA LEU A 103 -7.93 19.77 11.69
C LEU A 103 -8.87 18.69 12.21
N LYS A 104 -9.81 18.31 11.36
CA LYS A 104 -10.68 17.17 11.63
C LYS A 104 -9.94 15.87 11.34
N ILE A 105 -9.74 15.07 12.37
CA ILE A 105 -9.14 13.74 12.22
C ILE A 105 -10.08 12.86 11.38
N PRO A 106 -9.61 12.32 10.24
CA PRO A 106 -10.41 11.43 9.40
C PRO A 106 -10.69 10.10 10.12
N ASN A 107 -11.79 9.47 9.78
CA ASN A 107 -12.08 8.12 10.25
C ASN A 107 -11.24 7.09 9.48
N VAL A 108 -11.05 5.92 10.10
CA VAL A 108 -10.43 4.79 9.42
C VAL A 108 -11.29 4.37 8.21
N GLY A 109 -10.69 4.40 7.04
CA GLY A 109 -11.36 4.07 5.78
C GLY A 109 -11.91 5.27 5.01
N ASP A 110 -11.75 6.50 5.51
CA ASP A 110 -12.09 7.68 4.73
C ASP A 110 -11.14 7.83 3.52
N GLY A 111 -11.69 8.23 2.39
CA GLY A 111 -10.97 8.40 1.14
C GLY A 111 -10.24 7.13 0.69
N ARG A 112 -9.04 7.29 0.12
CA ARG A 112 -8.22 6.17 -0.36
C ARG A 112 -7.63 5.28 0.74
N THR A 113 -7.69 5.70 2.02
CA THR A 113 -7.31 4.80 3.13
C THR A 113 -8.20 3.55 3.14
N GLY A 114 -9.48 3.68 2.77
CA GLY A 114 -10.42 2.57 2.61
C GLY A 114 -10.00 1.60 1.50
N GLU A 115 -9.53 2.11 0.36
CA GLU A 115 -9.05 1.27 -0.73
C GLU A 115 -7.77 0.53 -0.35
N CYS A 116 -6.86 1.15 0.39
CA CYS A 116 -5.67 0.46 0.92
C CYS A 116 -6.04 -0.68 1.87
N ILE A 117 -6.99 -0.48 2.78
CA ILE A 117 -7.48 -1.51 3.70
C ILE A 117 -8.14 -2.66 2.92
N LYS A 118 -8.96 -2.34 1.92
CA LYS A 118 -9.59 -3.31 1.03
C LYS A 118 -8.54 -4.14 0.28
N GLY A 119 -7.55 -3.47 -0.31
CA GLY A 119 -6.46 -4.10 -1.04
C GLY A 119 -5.67 -5.09 -0.19
N ILE A 120 -5.26 -4.71 1.03
CA ILE A 120 -4.56 -5.60 1.96
C ILE A 120 -5.44 -6.79 2.34
N ARG A 121 -6.72 -6.57 2.63
CA ARG A 121 -7.67 -7.64 2.99
C ARG A 121 -7.82 -8.66 1.87
N GLU A 122 -8.01 -8.22 0.64
CA GLU A 122 -8.13 -9.09 -0.53
C GLU A 122 -6.81 -9.80 -0.82
N ALA A 123 -5.66 -9.10 -0.76
CA ALA A 123 -4.34 -9.69 -0.95
C ALA A 123 -4.07 -10.84 0.04
N CYS A 124 -4.48 -10.71 1.30
CA CYS A 124 -4.38 -11.81 2.28
C CYS A 124 -5.18 -13.07 1.90
N GLY A 125 -6.19 -12.93 1.07
CA GLY A 125 -6.94 -14.07 0.49
C GLY A 125 -6.25 -14.68 -0.74
N LEU A 126 -5.58 -13.86 -1.54
CA LEU A 126 -4.91 -14.27 -2.78
C LEU A 126 -3.51 -14.83 -2.53
N ILE A 127 -2.79 -14.30 -1.53
CA ILE A 127 -1.40 -14.65 -1.21
C ILE A 127 -1.40 -15.50 0.06
N THR A 128 -1.20 -16.81 -0.09
CA THR A 128 -1.29 -17.75 1.04
C THR A 128 0.04 -18.39 1.44
N ASP A 129 1.06 -18.25 0.61
CA ASP A 129 2.39 -18.88 0.78
C ASP A 129 3.36 -18.04 1.61
N ARG A 130 3.09 -16.75 1.75
CA ARG A 130 3.93 -15.78 2.49
C ARG A 130 3.07 -14.76 3.24
N PRO A 131 3.64 -13.98 4.20
CA PRO A 131 2.93 -12.85 4.82
C PRO A 131 2.62 -11.74 3.82
N VAL A 132 1.53 -11.04 4.06
CA VAL A 132 1.16 -9.76 3.46
C VAL A 132 1.29 -8.69 4.53
#